data_48c7b0df598d9e025212b166cc773565
#
_entry.id   48c7b0df598d9e025212b166cc773565
#
_cell.length_a   1.000
_cell.length_b   1.000
_cell.length_c   1.000
_cell.angle_alpha   90.00
_cell.angle_beta   90.00
_cell.angle_gamma   90.00
#
_symmetry.space_group_name_H-M   'P 1'
#
loop_
_entity.id
_entity.type
_entity.pdbx_description
1 polymer ?
#
loop_
_entity_poly.entity_id
_entity_poly.type
_entity_poly.pdbx_seq_one_letter_code
_entity_poly.pdbx_strand_id
1 'polypeptide(L)'
;PEDTRAAGRAAVKSFGVKSRFVHFEFFRMTENQASMGKKGQIVALEVNMRPCGGFTPDMINFARSTNVYKIWADMIAFGGTDMPVGEHFYCPFAGRRDGKHFVYSHEQIMQKYQQNMRMVDRIPDALSGAMGNQMYVATFSTREGMEQFYSDVLAVTDDNNAAVQKELSSILALGEPETAPAKKAESKPAAKPARTAKKK
;
A
#
# COMPACT_ATOMS: atom_id res chain seq x y z
N PRO A 1 5.55 -0.37 6.58
CA PRO A 1 6.43 -0.59 7.74
C PRO A 1 5.62 -0.66 9.03
N GLU A 2 6.05 -1.46 10.02
CA GLU A 2 5.25 -1.69 11.24
C GLU A 2 5.16 -0.44 12.13
N ASP A 3 6.17 0.38 12.14
CA ASP A 3 6.15 1.67 12.86
C ASP A 3 5.06 2.62 12.35
N THR A 4 4.85 2.70 11.03
CA THR A 4 3.75 3.48 10.42
C THR A 4 2.39 2.88 10.80
N ARG A 5 2.26 1.56 10.81
CA ARG A 5 1.03 0.88 11.28
C ARG A 5 0.78 1.13 12.76
N ALA A 6 1.83 1.10 13.58
CA ALA A 6 1.73 1.40 15.02
C ALA A 6 1.28 2.85 15.24
N ALA A 7 1.84 3.81 14.49
CA ALA A 7 1.39 5.21 14.54
C ALA A 7 -0.09 5.35 14.14
N GLY A 8 -0.52 4.69 13.05
CA GLY A 8 -1.93 4.67 12.64
C GLY A 8 -2.85 4.08 13.70
N ARG A 9 -2.49 2.95 14.30
CA ARG A 9 -3.28 2.34 15.40
C ARG A 9 -3.35 3.26 16.64
N ALA A 10 -2.25 3.94 16.97
CA ALA A 10 -2.23 4.91 18.07
C ALA A 10 -3.14 6.11 17.78
N ALA A 11 -3.13 6.62 16.54
CA ALA A 11 -4.04 7.68 16.11
C ALA A 11 -5.51 7.25 16.21
N VAL A 12 -5.88 6.07 15.68
CA VAL A 12 -7.23 5.50 15.81
C VAL A 12 -7.69 5.48 17.25
N LYS A 13 -6.84 5.00 18.16
CA LYS A 13 -7.13 4.94 19.59
C LYS A 13 -7.29 6.34 20.21
N SER A 14 -6.38 7.27 19.90
CA SER A 14 -6.39 8.63 20.46
C SER A 14 -7.62 9.43 20.04
N PHE A 15 -8.10 9.23 18.80
CA PHE A 15 -9.31 9.87 18.31
C PHE A 15 -10.61 9.13 18.69
N GLY A 16 -10.52 8.03 19.45
CA GLY A 16 -11.69 7.25 19.88
C GLY A 16 -12.50 6.70 18.71
N VAL A 17 -11.83 6.38 17.58
CA VAL A 17 -12.50 5.89 16.36
C VAL A 17 -13.13 4.52 16.64
N LYS A 18 -14.39 4.38 16.24
CA LYS A 18 -15.14 3.12 16.32
C LYS A 18 -15.43 2.59 14.92
N SER A 19 -16.69 2.52 14.51
CA SER A 19 -17.12 1.94 13.23
C SER A 19 -17.07 3.00 12.11
N ARG A 20 -15.90 3.23 11.51
CA ARG A 20 -15.75 4.09 10.32
C ARG A 20 -14.43 3.87 9.61
N PHE A 21 -14.36 4.31 8.38
CA PHE A 21 -13.11 4.46 7.64
C PHE A 21 -12.29 5.61 8.20
N VAL A 22 -10.98 5.45 8.12
CA VAL A 22 -10.01 6.50 8.40
C VAL A 22 -9.00 6.57 7.28
N HIS A 23 -8.51 7.76 6.99
CA HIS A 23 -7.41 8.02 6.09
C HIS A 23 -6.41 8.91 6.84
N PHE A 24 -5.24 8.37 7.12
CA PHE A 24 -4.16 9.07 7.81
C PHE A 24 -2.96 9.20 6.91
N GLU A 25 -2.34 10.36 6.94
CA GLU A 25 -1.09 10.62 6.25
C GLU A 25 0.03 10.89 7.24
N PHE A 26 1.21 10.35 6.96
CA PHE A 26 2.39 10.46 7.79
C PHE A 26 3.60 10.76 6.94
N PHE A 27 4.49 11.60 7.46
CA PHE A 27 5.84 11.74 6.95
C PHE A 27 6.79 10.80 7.69
N ARG A 28 7.78 10.29 6.98
CA ARG A 28 9.00 9.75 7.58
C ARG A 28 10.10 10.76 7.42
N MET A 29 10.67 11.21 8.53
CA MET A 29 11.75 12.20 8.50
C MET A 29 12.97 11.64 7.78
N THR A 30 13.45 12.33 6.75
CA THR A 30 14.65 11.97 5.98
C THR A 30 15.94 12.51 6.60
N GLU A 31 15.81 13.52 7.46
CA GLU A 31 16.90 14.17 8.19
C GLU A 31 16.43 14.63 9.57
N ASN A 32 17.36 15.09 10.42
CA ASN A 32 17.02 15.68 11.71
C ASN A 32 16.54 17.12 11.50
N GLN A 33 15.39 17.45 12.08
CA GLN A 33 14.86 18.82 12.10
C GLN A 33 14.47 19.18 13.54
N ALA A 34 15.04 20.28 14.06
CA ALA A 34 14.91 20.65 15.48
C ALA A 34 13.46 20.84 15.94
N SER A 35 12.58 21.33 15.04
CA SER A 35 11.16 21.60 15.35
C SER A 35 10.22 20.43 15.06
N MET A 36 10.65 19.41 14.32
CA MET A 36 9.76 18.34 13.85
C MET A 36 10.15 16.95 14.33
N GLY A 37 11.45 16.63 14.40
CA GLY A 37 11.88 15.32 14.86
C GLY A 37 13.20 14.84 14.30
N LYS A 38 13.54 13.59 14.60
CA LYS A 38 14.79 12.94 14.19
C LYS A 38 14.59 12.15 12.89
N LYS A 39 15.66 11.94 12.14
CA LYS A 39 15.69 11.07 10.97
C LYS A 39 15.07 9.69 11.29
N GLY A 40 14.19 9.22 10.42
CA GLY A 40 13.46 7.95 10.57
C GLY A 40 12.17 8.04 11.39
N GLN A 41 11.97 9.11 12.14
CA GLN A 41 10.76 9.31 12.96
C GLN A 41 9.53 9.49 12.06
N ILE A 42 8.39 8.89 12.49
CA ILE A 42 7.08 9.10 11.87
C ILE A 42 6.43 10.33 12.48
N VAL A 43 6.00 11.25 11.63
CA VAL A 43 5.31 12.50 11.98
C VAL A 43 3.96 12.51 11.28
N ALA A 44 2.88 12.76 12.02
CA ALA A 44 1.54 12.85 11.46
C ALA A 44 1.40 14.10 10.59
N LEU A 45 0.80 13.97 9.43
CA LEU A 45 0.46 15.05 8.53
C LEU A 45 -1.03 15.36 8.56
N GLU A 46 -1.86 14.36 8.28
CA GLU A 46 -3.30 14.55 8.11
C GLU A 46 -4.09 13.40 8.72
N VAL A 47 -5.24 13.75 9.30
CA VAL A 47 -6.21 12.80 9.87
C VAL A 47 -7.58 13.06 9.26
N ASN A 48 -8.08 12.12 8.49
CA ASN A 48 -9.41 12.15 7.90
C ASN A 48 -10.26 10.99 8.43
N MET A 49 -11.44 11.30 8.95
CA MET A 49 -12.42 10.31 9.43
C MET A 49 -13.40 9.91 8.31
N ARG A 50 -12.86 9.59 7.15
CA ARG A 50 -13.57 9.19 5.93
C ARG A 50 -12.69 8.25 5.10
N PRO A 51 -13.25 7.58 4.06
CA PRO A 51 -12.42 6.91 3.05
C PRO A 51 -11.46 7.89 2.38
N CYS A 52 -10.32 7.39 1.91
CA CYS A 52 -9.43 8.14 1.03
C CYS A 52 -10.13 8.50 -0.28
N GLY A 53 -9.68 9.57 -0.92
CA GLY A 53 -10.21 10.04 -2.18
C GLY A 53 -9.53 9.44 -3.40
N GLY A 54 -9.84 10.01 -4.57
CA GLY A 54 -9.30 9.59 -5.85
C GLY A 54 -9.64 8.14 -6.18
N PHE A 55 -8.72 7.41 -6.77
CA PHE A 55 -8.89 6.01 -7.17
C PHE A 55 -8.54 5.00 -6.07
N THR A 56 -8.16 5.47 -4.87
CA THR A 56 -7.72 4.59 -3.78
C THR A 56 -8.80 3.59 -3.33
N PRO A 57 -10.10 3.95 -3.22
CA PRO A 57 -11.14 2.99 -2.90
C PRO A 57 -11.24 1.86 -3.94
N ASP A 58 -11.17 2.20 -5.23
CA ASP A 58 -11.20 1.21 -6.32
C ASP A 58 -9.95 0.32 -6.31
N MET A 59 -8.79 0.90 -6.06
CA MET A 59 -7.55 0.13 -5.89
C MET A 59 -7.63 -0.84 -4.71
N ILE A 60 -8.26 -0.46 -3.58
CA ILE A 60 -8.49 -1.38 -2.46
C ILE A 60 -9.43 -2.51 -2.88
N ASN A 61 -10.50 -2.20 -3.64
CA ASN A 61 -11.40 -3.21 -4.17
C ASN A 61 -10.66 -4.24 -5.02
N PHE A 62 -9.83 -3.78 -5.96
CA PHE A 62 -9.02 -4.66 -6.80
C PHE A 62 -7.95 -5.42 -6.01
N ALA A 63 -7.26 -4.74 -5.07
CA ALA A 63 -6.20 -5.35 -4.28
C ALA A 63 -6.71 -6.41 -3.29
N ARG A 64 -7.97 -6.34 -2.88
CA ARG A 64 -8.54 -7.17 -1.82
C ARG A 64 -9.76 -7.97 -2.24
N SER A 65 -10.10 -7.95 -3.51
CA SER A 65 -11.29 -8.63 -4.04
C SER A 65 -12.53 -8.39 -3.16
N THR A 66 -12.80 -7.12 -2.88
CA THR A 66 -13.88 -6.66 -1.97
C THR A 66 -14.60 -5.45 -2.55
N ASN A 67 -15.52 -4.88 -1.78
CA ASN A 67 -16.21 -3.63 -2.15
C ASN A 67 -16.27 -2.67 -0.95
N VAL A 68 -15.31 -1.74 -0.89
CA VAL A 68 -15.22 -0.76 0.20
C VAL A 68 -16.40 0.21 0.22
N TYR A 69 -17.05 0.46 -0.92
CA TYR A 69 -18.24 1.31 -0.97
C TYR A 69 -19.41 0.64 -0.22
N LYS A 70 -19.60 -0.68 -0.46
CA LYS A 70 -20.59 -1.46 0.29
C LYS A 70 -20.23 -1.55 1.77
N ILE A 71 -18.95 -1.83 2.09
CA ILE A 71 -18.47 -1.85 3.48
C ILE A 71 -18.80 -0.53 4.17
N TRP A 72 -18.56 0.61 3.52
CA TRP A 72 -18.86 1.91 4.09
C TRP A 72 -20.35 2.12 4.30
N ALA A 73 -21.17 1.81 3.29
CA ALA A 73 -22.63 1.89 3.41
C ALA A 73 -23.18 1.02 4.54
N ASP A 74 -22.71 -0.23 4.65
CA ASP A 74 -23.10 -1.17 5.71
C ASP A 74 -22.73 -0.64 7.10
N MET A 75 -21.52 -0.11 7.24
CA MET A 75 -21.04 0.47 8.51
C MET A 75 -21.90 1.66 8.98
N ILE A 76 -22.34 2.50 8.05
CA ILE A 76 -23.21 3.63 8.36
C ILE A 76 -24.63 3.16 8.70
N ALA A 77 -25.17 2.21 7.93
CA ALA A 77 -26.56 1.76 8.07
C ALA A 77 -26.75 0.77 9.23
N PHE A 78 -25.77 -0.10 9.46
CA PHE A 78 -25.92 -1.26 10.35
C PHE A 78 -24.86 -1.33 11.45
N GLY A 79 -23.88 -0.43 11.47
CA GLY A 79 -22.77 -0.42 12.43
C GLY A 79 -21.71 -1.50 12.20
N GLY A 80 -21.80 -2.26 11.10
CA GLY A 80 -20.88 -3.34 10.74
C GLY A 80 -21.14 -3.84 9.33
N THR A 81 -20.31 -4.74 8.83
CA THR A 81 -20.45 -5.36 7.51
C THR A 81 -20.06 -6.84 7.57
N ASP A 82 -20.71 -7.65 6.75
CA ASP A 82 -20.39 -9.05 6.46
C ASP A 82 -19.63 -9.21 5.13
N MET A 83 -19.23 -8.07 4.51
CA MET A 83 -18.56 -8.08 3.21
C MET A 83 -17.23 -8.83 3.31
N PRO A 84 -17.01 -9.88 2.51
CA PRO A 84 -15.78 -10.66 2.58
C PRO A 84 -14.61 -9.85 2.02
N VAL A 85 -13.42 -10.18 2.50
CA VAL A 85 -12.15 -9.79 1.89
C VAL A 85 -11.59 -11.05 1.23
N GLY A 86 -11.46 -11.00 -0.11
CA GLY A 86 -11.01 -12.14 -0.90
C GLY A 86 -9.49 -12.18 -1.09
N GLU A 87 -9.06 -12.65 -2.26
CA GLU A 87 -7.66 -12.74 -2.61
C GLU A 87 -6.94 -11.39 -2.56
N HIS A 88 -5.65 -11.46 -2.28
CA HIS A 88 -4.77 -10.30 -2.21
C HIS A 88 -3.94 -10.16 -3.47
N PHE A 89 -4.01 -9.00 -4.11
CA PHE A 89 -3.20 -8.61 -5.26
C PHE A 89 -2.40 -7.35 -4.97
N TYR A 90 -1.27 -7.20 -5.63
CA TYR A 90 -0.59 -5.92 -5.76
C TYR A 90 -1.36 -5.07 -6.78
N CYS A 91 -1.72 -3.85 -6.40
CA CYS A 91 -2.52 -2.95 -7.24
C CYS A 91 -1.80 -1.60 -7.41
N PRO A 92 -0.86 -1.50 -8.36
CA PRO A 92 -0.16 -0.26 -8.66
C PRO A 92 -1.07 0.76 -9.35
N PHE A 93 -0.81 2.03 -9.06
CA PHE A 93 -1.25 3.18 -9.84
C PHE A 93 -0.01 3.78 -10.52
N ALA A 94 -0.06 4.00 -11.82
CA ALA A 94 0.99 4.69 -12.55
C ALA A 94 0.39 5.84 -13.38
N GLY A 95 0.97 7.03 -13.23
CA GLY A 95 0.57 8.24 -13.95
C GLY A 95 1.65 8.67 -14.93
N ARG A 96 1.29 8.87 -16.22
CA ARG A 96 2.14 9.47 -17.22
C ARG A 96 1.81 10.94 -17.44
N ARG A 97 2.83 11.76 -17.66
CA ARG A 97 2.67 13.16 -18.02
C ARG A 97 2.77 13.34 -19.52
N ASP A 98 1.87 14.14 -20.07
CA ASP A 98 1.97 14.59 -21.45
C ASP A 98 3.28 15.38 -21.67
N GLY A 99 3.82 15.33 -22.85
CA GLY A 99 5.09 15.97 -23.19
C GLY A 99 6.35 15.19 -22.78
N LYS A 100 6.22 14.05 -22.06
CA LYS A 100 7.34 13.13 -21.85
C LYS A 100 7.33 12.03 -22.93
N HIS A 101 8.51 11.67 -23.39
CA HIS A 101 8.71 10.58 -24.36
C HIS A 101 8.96 9.28 -23.60
N PHE A 102 8.02 8.34 -23.67
CA PHE A 102 8.11 7.05 -23.02
C PHE A 102 8.66 5.99 -23.98
N VAL A 103 9.42 5.02 -23.45
CA VAL A 103 9.96 3.89 -24.21
C VAL A 103 8.86 3.07 -24.85
N TYR A 104 7.78 2.81 -24.11
CA TYR A 104 6.61 2.10 -24.61
C TYR A 104 5.46 3.08 -24.85
N SER A 105 4.79 2.98 -26.01
CA SER A 105 3.58 3.75 -26.26
C SER A 105 2.43 3.32 -25.36
N HIS A 106 1.34 4.10 -25.35
CA HIS A 106 0.12 3.73 -24.65
C HIS A 106 -0.42 2.37 -25.12
N GLU A 107 -0.48 2.17 -26.42
CA GLU A 107 -0.99 0.95 -27.05
C GLU A 107 -0.13 -0.28 -26.69
N GLN A 108 1.19 -0.11 -26.67
CA GLN A 108 2.11 -1.18 -26.29
C GLN A 108 1.92 -1.59 -24.81
N ILE A 109 1.72 -0.64 -23.91
CA ILE A 109 1.40 -0.93 -22.50
C ILE A 109 0.04 -1.63 -22.39
N MET A 110 -0.98 -1.14 -23.09
CA MET A 110 -2.31 -1.76 -23.09
C MET A 110 -2.27 -3.20 -23.61
N GLN A 111 -1.53 -3.46 -24.68
CA GLN A 111 -1.36 -4.80 -25.22
C GLN A 111 -0.59 -5.73 -24.26
N LYS A 112 0.53 -5.24 -23.72
CA LYS A 112 1.40 -6.03 -22.83
C LYS A 112 0.70 -6.45 -21.53
N TYR A 113 -0.10 -5.55 -20.96
CA TYR A 113 -0.74 -5.74 -19.66
C TYR A 113 -2.26 -5.91 -19.73
N GLN A 114 -2.81 -6.25 -20.88
CA GLN A 114 -4.26 -6.36 -21.12
C GLN A 114 -5.01 -7.13 -20.02
N GLN A 115 -4.48 -8.26 -19.59
CA GLN A 115 -5.13 -9.12 -18.57
C GLN A 115 -5.01 -8.56 -17.16
N ASN A 116 -4.01 -7.73 -16.89
CA ASN A 116 -3.75 -7.13 -15.59
C ASN A 116 -4.50 -5.82 -15.40
N MET A 117 -4.83 -5.13 -16.51
CA MET A 117 -5.39 -3.78 -16.47
C MET A 117 -6.78 -3.77 -15.83
N ARG A 118 -7.00 -2.81 -14.93
CA ARG A 118 -8.27 -2.60 -14.22
C ARG A 118 -8.91 -1.27 -14.55
N MET A 119 -8.11 -0.21 -14.59
CA MET A 119 -8.59 1.13 -14.96
C MET A 119 -7.54 1.82 -15.82
N VAL A 120 -7.99 2.49 -16.84
CA VAL A 120 -7.17 3.34 -17.72
C VAL A 120 -8.00 4.54 -18.09
N ASP A 121 -7.51 5.74 -17.78
CA ASP A 121 -8.28 6.94 -18.05
C ASP A 121 -7.36 8.16 -18.18
N ARG A 122 -7.92 9.23 -18.71
CA ARG A 122 -7.31 10.57 -18.70
C ARG A 122 -7.65 11.24 -17.37
N ILE A 123 -6.64 11.76 -16.69
CA ILE A 123 -6.82 12.53 -15.46
C ILE A 123 -7.33 13.94 -15.82
N PRO A 124 -8.39 14.45 -15.16
CA PRO A 124 -8.84 15.82 -15.33
C PRO A 124 -7.70 16.82 -15.05
N ASP A 125 -7.67 17.91 -15.81
CA ASP A 125 -6.59 18.92 -15.74
C ASP A 125 -6.35 19.45 -14.33
N ALA A 126 -7.43 19.64 -13.54
CA ALA A 126 -7.34 20.08 -12.16
C ALA A 126 -6.52 19.14 -11.25
N LEU A 127 -6.39 17.86 -11.60
CA LEU A 127 -5.67 16.83 -10.84
C LEU A 127 -4.37 16.40 -11.53
N SER A 128 -4.18 16.76 -12.80
CA SER A 128 -3.04 16.31 -13.61
C SER A 128 -1.70 16.75 -13.02
N GLY A 129 -1.66 17.89 -12.34
CA GLY A 129 -0.47 18.37 -11.64
C GLY A 129 0.09 17.39 -10.62
N ALA A 130 -0.77 16.71 -9.87
CA ALA A 130 -0.37 15.72 -8.86
C ALA A 130 -0.27 14.30 -9.42
N MET A 131 -1.15 13.89 -10.33
CA MET A 131 -1.37 12.49 -10.69
C MET A 131 -0.86 12.11 -12.10
N GLY A 132 -0.41 13.07 -12.90
CA GLY A 132 -0.14 12.89 -14.34
C GLY A 132 -1.39 13.11 -15.18
N ASN A 133 -1.25 12.97 -16.50
CA ASN A 133 -2.35 13.19 -17.46
C ASN A 133 -3.04 11.90 -17.89
N GLN A 134 -2.29 10.80 -17.95
CA GLN A 134 -2.78 9.47 -18.29
C GLN A 134 -2.51 8.53 -17.13
N MET A 135 -3.55 7.85 -16.63
CA MET A 135 -3.40 6.88 -15.55
C MET A 135 -3.55 5.44 -16.03
N TYR A 136 -2.94 4.56 -15.27
CA TYR A 136 -3.07 3.11 -15.37
C TYR A 136 -3.18 2.52 -13.96
N VAL A 137 -4.19 1.68 -13.74
CA VAL A 137 -4.33 0.85 -12.55
C VAL A 137 -4.37 -0.60 -13.01
N ALA A 138 -3.52 -1.43 -12.43
CA ALA A 138 -3.40 -2.84 -12.79
C ALA A 138 -3.36 -3.71 -11.53
N THR A 139 -3.49 -5.04 -11.69
CA THR A 139 -3.34 -6.00 -10.57
C THR A 139 -2.37 -7.10 -10.92
N PHE A 140 -1.57 -7.51 -9.93
CA PHE A 140 -0.57 -8.57 -10.07
C PHE A 140 -0.62 -9.49 -8.85
N SER A 141 -0.41 -10.79 -9.08
CA SER A 141 -0.29 -11.77 -8.00
C SER A 141 1.08 -11.72 -7.32
N THR A 142 2.09 -11.18 -8.00
CA THR A 142 3.47 -11.10 -7.49
C THR A 142 3.98 -9.66 -7.45
N ARG A 143 4.93 -9.42 -6.57
CA ARG A 143 5.62 -8.15 -6.44
C ARG A 143 6.45 -7.83 -7.69
N GLU A 144 7.13 -8.82 -8.21
CA GLU A 144 7.98 -8.71 -9.40
C GLU A 144 7.17 -8.26 -10.62
N GLY A 145 5.95 -8.80 -10.80
CA GLY A 145 5.05 -8.37 -11.87
C GLY A 145 4.64 -6.90 -11.74
N MET A 146 4.36 -6.44 -10.51
CA MET A 146 4.09 -5.04 -10.22
C MET A 146 5.30 -4.14 -10.51
N GLU A 147 6.49 -4.55 -10.09
CA GLU A 147 7.74 -3.80 -10.29
C GLU A 147 8.08 -3.68 -11.80
N GLN A 148 7.90 -4.78 -12.54
CA GLN A 148 8.08 -4.77 -14.00
C GLN A 148 7.08 -3.83 -14.69
N PHE A 149 5.82 -3.83 -14.24
CA PHE A 149 4.81 -2.90 -14.75
C PHE A 149 5.21 -1.44 -14.52
N TYR A 150 5.66 -1.06 -13.32
CA TYR A 150 6.16 0.28 -13.07
C TYR A 150 7.36 0.64 -13.95
N SER A 151 8.31 -0.28 -14.07
CA SER A 151 9.48 -0.09 -14.92
C SER A 151 9.09 0.21 -16.36
N ASP A 152 8.15 -0.56 -16.92
CA ASP A 152 7.73 -0.39 -18.32
C ASP A 152 6.88 0.87 -18.53
N VAL A 153 5.91 1.11 -17.62
CA VAL A 153 5.00 2.25 -17.77
C VAL A 153 5.75 3.57 -17.63
N LEU A 154 6.75 3.64 -16.74
CA LEU A 154 7.43 4.89 -16.40
C LEU A 154 8.77 5.08 -17.13
N ALA A 155 9.22 4.10 -17.92
CA ALA A 155 10.45 4.21 -18.70
C ALA A 155 10.35 5.36 -19.71
N VAL A 156 11.26 6.33 -19.59
CA VAL A 156 11.39 7.48 -20.52
C VAL A 156 12.65 7.36 -21.33
N THR A 157 12.64 7.93 -22.57
CA THR A 157 13.76 7.90 -23.50
C THR A 157 14.79 9.00 -23.25
N ASP A 158 14.46 10.01 -22.44
CA ASP A 158 15.28 11.17 -22.15
C ASP A 158 16.24 10.92 -20.98
N ASP A 159 17.27 11.79 -20.82
CA ASP A 159 18.29 11.73 -19.75
C ASP A 159 17.74 11.80 -18.30
N ASN A 160 16.43 12.03 -18.15
CA ASN A 160 15.71 12.01 -16.86
C ASN A 160 15.41 10.60 -16.33
N ASN A 161 15.83 9.54 -17.04
CA ASN A 161 15.56 8.15 -16.62
C ASN A 161 16.15 7.82 -15.24
N ALA A 162 17.29 8.40 -14.89
CA ALA A 162 17.93 8.21 -13.58
C ALA A 162 17.10 8.78 -12.41
N ALA A 163 16.41 9.91 -12.61
CA ALA A 163 15.55 10.51 -11.59
C ALA A 163 14.29 9.65 -11.36
N VAL A 164 13.69 9.14 -12.44
CA VAL A 164 12.51 8.23 -12.38
C VAL A 164 12.89 6.92 -11.71
N GLN A 165 14.04 6.34 -12.03
CA GLN A 165 14.54 5.11 -11.40
C GLN A 165 14.81 5.31 -9.90
N LYS A 166 15.32 6.48 -9.51
CA LYS A 166 15.52 6.81 -8.09
C LYS A 166 14.20 6.94 -7.34
N GLU A 167 13.21 7.58 -7.95
CA GLU A 167 11.86 7.73 -7.37
C GLU A 167 11.18 6.36 -7.24
N LEU A 168 11.23 5.52 -8.26
CA LEU A 168 10.76 4.14 -8.25
C LEU A 168 11.40 3.32 -7.11
N SER A 169 12.72 3.37 -7.00
CA SER A 169 13.45 2.65 -5.95
C SER A 169 13.03 3.12 -4.55
N SER A 170 12.74 4.41 -4.37
CA SER A 170 12.26 4.93 -3.08
C SER A 170 10.83 4.46 -2.75
N ILE A 171 9.95 4.39 -3.74
CA ILE A 171 8.57 3.90 -3.58
C ILE A 171 8.58 2.41 -3.23
N LEU A 172 9.38 1.63 -3.93
CA LEU A 172 9.49 0.18 -3.74
C LEU A 172 10.13 -0.18 -2.38
N ALA A 173 11.15 0.57 -1.94
CA ALA A 173 11.79 0.39 -0.63
C ALA A 173 10.82 0.63 0.55
N LEU A 174 9.79 1.48 0.38
CA LEU A 174 8.77 1.71 1.40
C LEU A 174 7.82 0.51 1.56
N GLY A 175 7.74 -0.36 0.57
CA GLY A 175 6.84 -1.53 0.53
C GLY A 175 7.47 -2.83 1.01
N GLU A 176 8.75 -2.89 1.40
CA GLU A 176 9.34 -4.13 1.89
C GLU A 176 8.68 -4.56 3.21
N PRO A 177 8.07 -5.75 3.27
CA PRO A 177 7.72 -6.33 4.55
C PRO A 177 9.05 -6.68 5.25
N GLU A 178 9.29 -6.06 6.42
CA GLU A 178 10.32 -6.52 7.33
C GLU A 178 10.14 -8.02 7.52
N THR A 179 11.07 -8.83 7.04
CA THR A 179 11.07 -10.28 7.28
C THR A 179 11.12 -10.46 8.77
N ALA A 180 10.02 -10.95 9.35
CA ALA A 180 9.96 -11.26 10.76
C ALA A 180 11.15 -12.17 11.11
N PRO A 181 11.93 -11.86 12.16
CA PRO A 181 13.03 -12.71 12.56
C PRO A 181 12.48 -14.11 12.86
N ALA A 182 13.03 -15.12 12.22
CA ALA A 182 12.67 -16.50 12.43
C ALA A 182 12.70 -16.77 13.94
N LYS A 183 11.55 -17.08 14.54
CA LYS A 183 11.46 -17.52 15.93
C LYS A 183 12.32 -18.76 16.04
N LYS A 184 13.46 -18.66 16.72
CA LYS A 184 14.22 -19.83 17.16
C LYS A 184 13.26 -20.69 17.95
N ALA A 185 13.02 -21.89 17.49
CA ALA A 185 12.28 -22.91 18.22
C ALA A 185 13.01 -23.16 19.53
N GLU A 186 12.47 -22.67 20.64
CA GLU A 186 12.90 -23.10 21.97
C GLU A 186 12.54 -24.58 22.13
N SER A 187 13.54 -25.43 22.16
CA SER A 187 13.41 -26.83 22.52
C SER A 187 12.91 -26.93 23.96
N LYS A 188 11.67 -27.42 24.14
CA LYS A 188 11.14 -27.76 25.46
C LYS A 188 12.07 -28.78 26.13
N PRO A 189 12.47 -28.56 27.40
CA PRO A 189 13.20 -29.60 28.14
C PRO A 189 12.28 -30.80 28.39
N ALA A 190 12.83 -31.99 28.17
CA ALA A 190 12.18 -33.26 28.37
C ALA A 190 11.68 -33.42 29.82
N ALA A 191 10.43 -33.81 29.96
CA ALA A 191 9.80 -34.10 31.22
C ALA A 191 10.48 -35.34 31.88
N LYS A 192 10.89 -35.19 33.15
CA LYS A 192 11.41 -36.31 33.97
C LYS A 192 10.26 -37.30 34.26
N PRO A 193 10.51 -38.63 34.27
CA PRO A 193 9.48 -39.63 34.57
C PRO A 193 9.06 -39.57 36.04
N ALA A 194 7.78 -39.71 36.26
CA ALA A 194 7.17 -39.72 37.58
C ALA A 194 7.56 -40.97 38.35
N ARG A 195 7.98 -40.77 39.57
CA ARG A 195 8.39 -41.78 40.55
C ARG A 195 7.10 -42.41 41.12
N THR A 196 6.88 -43.68 40.86
CA THR A 196 5.79 -44.48 41.46
C THR A 196 6.02 -44.65 42.95
N ALA A 197 5.11 -44.15 43.78
CA ALA A 197 5.08 -44.45 45.23
C ALA A 197 4.39 -45.78 45.44
N LYS A 198 5.10 -46.73 46.06
CA LYS A 198 4.54 -47.96 46.60
C LYS A 198 3.76 -47.66 47.87
N LYS A 199 2.49 -48.13 47.95
CA LYS A 199 1.72 -48.25 49.18
C LYS A 199 2.31 -49.32 50.10
N LYS A 200 2.39 -49.00 51.37
CA LYS A 200 2.14 -49.89 52.49
C LYS A 200 0.93 -49.39 53.23
#